data_b937c1251a0915947a03684ab4d09ee6
#
_entry.id   b937c1251a0915947a03684ab4d09ee6
#
_cell.length_a   1.000
_cell.length_b   1.000
_cell.length_c   1.000
_cell.angle_alpha   90.00
_cell.angle_beta   90.00
_cell.angle_gamma   90.00
#
_symmetry.space_group_name_H-M   'P 1'
#
loop_
_entity.id
_entity.type
_entity.pdbx_description
1 polymer ?
#
loop_
_entity_poly.entity_id
_entity_poly.type
_entity_poly.pdbx_seq_one_letter_code
_entity_poly.pdbx_strand_id
1 'polypeptide(L)'
;MDLARYFSVLLKGWKVIAAAALIGAVLAGVYSMLSTPQYRATTTLFFYLSGADSTTSLLQGSTYAQNQVSSFALLAEQPVVLDPVIKQLNLDETSVQLSKQVTTTVPLDTVVMDISVTDTSATQAAAIANAIGAQMSTAITNLSPAGDAATKTASIKVSTVAPAQVPQYAYSPNTRMNVAAGLIFGAIIGMAIVVIRALTNN
;
A
#
# COMPACT_ATOMS: atom_id res chain seq x y z
N MET A 1 -6.10 2.42 -47.94
CA MET A 1 -4.75 2.64 -47.38
C MET A 1 -4.26 1.33 -46.85
N ASP A 2 -3.23 0.76 -47.46
CA ASP A 2 -2.83 -0.64 -47.24
C ASP A 2 -2.03 -0.78 -45.94
N LEU A 3 -2.48 -1.63 -45.05
CA LEU A 3 -1.79 -2.03 -43.79
C LEU A 3 -0.31 -2.42 -44.06
N ALA A 4 -0.02 -3.01 -45.21
CA ALA A 4 1.32 -3.37 -45.65
C ALA A 4 2.27 -2.18 -45.78
N ARG A 5 1.74 -1.00 -46.17
CA ARG A 5 2.51 0.25 -46.29
C ARG A 5 2.95 0.79 -44.93
N TYR A 6 2.08 0.75 -43.94
CA TYR A 6 2.43 1.17 -42.57
C TYR A 6 3.50 0.25 -41.95
N PHE A 7 3.40 -1.05 -42.20
CA PHE A 7 4.38 -2.01 -41.72
C PHE A 7 5.77 -1.80 -42.30
N SER A 8 5.84 -1.49 -43.59
CA SER A 8 7.11 -1.20 -44.28
C SER A 8 7.75 0.11 -43.79
N VAL A 9 6.95 1.13 -43.48
CA VAL A 9 7.42 2.40 -42.91
C VAL A 9 7.99 2.20 -41.50
N LEU A 10 7.33 1.42 -40.66
CA LEU A 10 7.80 1.08 -39.32
C LEU A 10 9.11 0.27 -39.39
N LEU A 11 9.21 -0.69 -40.28
CA LEU A 11 10.44 -1.48 -40.48
C LEU A 11 11.62 -0.63 -40.99
N LYS A 12 11.39 0.37 -41.84
CA LYS A 12 12.43 1.32 -42.28
C LYS A 12 12.82 2.29 -41.15
N GLY A 13 11.87 2.66 -40.27
CA GLY A 13 12.07 3.60 -39.16
C GLY A 13 12.50 2.96 -37.84
N TRP A 14 12.79 1.66 -37.81
CA TRP A 14 13.06 0.93 -36.54
C TRP A 14 14.19 1.56 -35.71
N LYS A 15 15.20 2.16 -36.35
CA LYS A 15 16.31 2.85 -35.65
C LYS A 15 15.84 4.05 -34.86
N VAL A 16 14.87 4.81 -35.39
CA VAL A 16 14.27 5.98 -34.72
C VAL A 16 13.43 5.50 -33.52
N ILE A 17 12.66 4.42 -33.73
CA ILE A 17 11.84 3.82 -32.66
C ILE A 17 12.75 3.29 -31.55
N ALA A 18 13.82 2.57 -31.89
CA ALA A 18 14.77 2.04 -30.92
C ALA A 18 15.50 3.16 -30.15
N ALA A 19 15.92 4.22 -30.86
CA ALA A 19 16.57 5.38 -30.24
C ALA A 19 15.61 6.10 -29.26
N ALA A 20 14.36 6.34 -29.68
CA ALA A 20 13.35 6.95 -28.82
C ALA A 20 13.01 6.08 -27.61
N ALA A 21 12.90 4.77 -27.79
CA ALA A 21 12.69 3.82 -26.70
C ALA A 21 13.85 3.83 -25.68
N LEU A 22 15.10 3.84 -26.17
CA LEU A 22 16.28 3.93 -25.30
C LEU A 22 16.32 5.27 -24.54
N ILE A 23 16.03 6.38 -25.20
CA ILE A 23 15.95 7.69 -24.52
C ILE A 23 14.87 7.66 -23.44
N GLY A 24 13.69 7.13 -23.72
CA GLY A 24 12.62 6.97 -22.73
C GLY A 24 13.02 6.12 -21.54
N ALA A 25 13.72 5.01 -21.78
CA ALA A 25 14.24 4.13 -20.73
C ALA A 25 15.30 4.83 -19.85
N VAL A 26 16.23 5.58 -20.47
CA VAL A 26 17.26 6.34 -19.74
C VAL A 26 16.63 7.45 -18.90
N LEU A 27 15.71 8.23 -19.46
CA LEU A 27 15.02 9.29 -18.71
C LEU A 27 14.24 8.72 -17.51
N ALA A 28 13.52 7.61 -17.69
CA ALA A 28 12.81 6.95 -16.62
C ALA A 28 13.76 6.37 -15.55
N GLY A 29 14.91 5.86 -15.95
CA GLY A 29 15.95 5.38 -15.05
C GLY A 29 16.54 6.51 -14.21
N VAL A 30 16.91 7.64 -14.85
CA VAL A 30 17.42 8.83 -14.16
C VAL A 30 16.38 9.40 -13.19
N TYR A 31 15.12 9.51 -13.62
CA TYR A 31 14.02 9.93 -12.73
C TYR A 31 13.90 9.01 -11.51
N SER A 32 13.98 7.69 -11.71
CA SER A 32 13.90 6.72 -10.64
C SER A 32 15.07 6.83 -9.65
N MET A 33 16.27 7.18 -10.12
CA MET A 33 17.44 7.37 -9.26
C MET A 33 17.40 8.68 -8.45
N LEU A 34 16.76 9.72 -9.01
CA LEU A 34 16.59 11.02 -8.33
C LEU A 34 15.42 11.05 -7.35
N SER A 35 14.49 10.09 -7.45
CA SER A 35 13.35 9.99 -6.56
C SER A 35 13.78 9.48 -5.19
N THR A 36 13.27 10.08 -4.12
CA THR A 36 13.54 9.66 -2.73
C THR A 36 13.02 8.24 -2.51
N PRO A 37 13.87 7.31 -2.01
CA PRO A 37 13.42 5.96 -1.70
C PRO A 37 12.38 5.98 -0.59
N GLN A 38 11.36 5.15 -0.72
CA GLN A 38 10.34 4.96 0.31
C GLN A 38 10.32 3.51 0.75
N TYR A 39 10.20 3.30 2.04
CA TYR A 39 10.19 2.00 2.68
C TYR A 39 8.78 1.72 3.22
N ARG A 40 8.33 0.49 3.06
CA ARG A 40 7.03 0.05 3.57
C ARG A 40 7.24 -1.03 4.62
N ALA A 41 6.68 -0.80 5.80
CA ALA A 41 6.63 -1.78 6.87
C ALA A 41 5.18 -2.13 7.19
N THR A 42 4.89 -3.39 7.43
CA THR A 42 3.53 -3.87 7.67
C THR A 42 3.48 -4.63 8.99
N THR A 43 2.50 -4.29 9.84
CA THR A 43 2.12 -5.06 11.02
C THR A 43 0.78 -5.73 10.79
N THR A 44 0.64 -6.97 11.25
CA THR A 44 -0.59 -7.77 11.08
C THR A 44 -1.26 -7.98 12.43
N LEU A 45 -2.51 -7.56 12.52
CA LEU A 45 -3.38 -7.71 13.70
C LEU A 45 -4.38 -8.83 13.45
N PHE A 46 -4.63 -9.63 14.47
CA PHE A 46 -5.64 -10.68 14.50
C PHE A 46 -6.72 -10.34 15.51
N PHE A 47 -7.97 -10.44 15.08
CA PHE A 47 -9.14 -10.17 15.91
C PHE A 47 -9.79 -11.46 16.35
N TYR A 48 -10.08 -11.58 17.63
CA TYR A 48 -10.74 -12.75 18.19
C TYR A 48 -11.74 -12.37 19.27
N LEU A 49 -12.72 -13.25 19.46
CA LEU A 49 -13.71 -13.11 20.51
C LEU A 49 -13.21 -13.81 21.76
N SER A 50 -13.26 -13.11 22.88
CA SER A 50 -12.98 -13.66 24.19
C SER A 50 -14.29 -13.84 24.96
N GLY A 51 -14.52 -15.03 25.54
CA GLY A 51 -15.69 -15.31 26.38
C GLY A 51 -16.84 -16.06 25.69
N ALA A 52 -16.62 -16.64 24.49
CA ALA A 52 -17.64 -17.47 23.82
C ALA A 52 -17.58 -18.93 24.40
N ASP A 53 -18.63 -19.33 25.11
CA ASP A 53 -18.68 -20.65 25.78
C ASP A 53 -19.38 -21.74 24.93
N SER A 54 -19.90 -21.44 23.74
CA SER A 54 -20.61 -22.41 22.88
C SER A 54 -20.22 -22.33 21.42
N THR A 55 -20.30 -23.47 20.69
CA THR A 55 -20.02 -23.56 19.25
C THR A 55 -20.91 -22.66 18.42
N THR A 56 -22.17 -22.48 18.79
CA THR A 56 -23.10 -21.57 18.11
C THR A 56 -22.69 -20.10 18.28
N SER A 57 -22.24 -19.74 19.49
CA SER A 57 -21.71 -18.40 19.77
C SER A 57 -20.40 -18.12 19.01
N LEU A 58 -19.57 -19.13 18.78
CA LEU A 58 -18.34 -19.01 17.98
C LEU A 58 -18.63 -18.74 16.50
N LEU A 59 -19.62 -19.41 15.89
CA LEU A 59 -19.99 -19.20 14.48
C LEU A 59 -20.60 -17.81 14.25
N GLN A 60 -21.56 -17.41 15.11
CA GLN A 60 -22.16 -16.07 15.03
C GLN A 60 -21.12 -14.98 15.33
N GLY A 61 -20.26 -15.26 16.28
CA GLY A 61 -19.17 -14.36 16.66
C GLY A 61 -18.12 -14.16 15.56
N SER A 62 -17.81 -15.19 14.78
CA SER A 62 -16.89 -15.09 13.65
C SER A 62 -17.42 -14.13 12.58
N THR A 63 -18.68 -14.26 12.17
CA THR A 63 -19.31 -13.36 11.20
C THR A 63 -19.40 -11.92 11.75
N TYR A 64 -19.74 -11.77 13.03
CA TYR A 64 -19.75 -10.46 13.68
C TYR A 64 -18.36 -9.83 13.69
N ALA A 65 -17.32 -10.61 14.05
CA ALA A 65 -15.94 -10.14 14.06
C ALA A 65 -15.49 -9.70 12.67
N GLN A 66 -15.78 -10.46 11.59
CA GLN A 66 -15.45 -10.09 10.21
C GLN A 66 -16.06 -8.74 9.80
N ASN A 67 -17.34 -8.53 10.10
CA ASN A 67 -18.01 -7.27 9.81
C ASN A 67 -17.43 -6.10 10.60
N GLN A 68 -17.02 -6.37 11.84
CA GLN A 68 -16.50 -5.32 12.73
C GLN A 68 -15.05 -4.94 12.40
N VAL A 69 -14.23 -5.89 11.90
CA VAL A 69 -12.84 -5.62 11.51
C VAL A 69 -12.75 -4.55 10.43
N SER A 70 -13.66 -4.59 9.44
CA SER A 70 -13.74 -3.57 8.38
C SER A 70 -14.05 -2.17 8.94
N SER A 71 -14.88 -2.09 9.97
CA SER A 71 -15.19 -0.82 10.65
C SER A 71 -13.98 -0.33 11.47
N PHE A 72 -13.27 -1.23 12.11
CA PHE A 72 -12.06 -0.90 12.87
C PHE A 72 -10.90 -0.50 11.96
N ALA A 73 -10.84 -0.98 10.72
CA ALA A 73 -9.82 -0.57 9.76
C ALA A 73 -9.80 0.95 9.54
N LEU A 74 -10.99 1.58 9.54
CA LEU A 74 -11.12 3.02 9.42
C LEU A 74 -10.53 3.78 10.62
N LEU A 75 -10.48 3.17 11.80
CA LEU A 75 -9.93 3.80 13.01
C LEU A 75 -8.41 3.95 12.93
N ALA A 76 -7.72 3.06 12.22
CA ALA A 76 -6.27 3.09 12.11
C ALA A 76 -5.74 4.39 11.50
N GLU A 77 -6.54 5.05 10.65
CA GLU A 77 -6.21 6.30 9.97
C GLU A 77 -6.77 7.54 10.71
N GLN A 78 -7.47 7.35 11.83
CA GLN A 78 -8.09 8.44 12.57
C GLN A 78 -7.16 9.05 13.62
N PRO A 79 -7.35 10.35 13.96
CA PRO A 79 -6.56 11.03 14.97
C PRO A 79 -6.57 10.34 16.34
N VAL A 80 -7.65 9.62 16.68
CA VAL A 80 -7.76 8.90 17.95
C VAL A 80 -6.66 7.83 18.11
N VAL A 81 -6.16 7.28 17.02
CA VAL A 81 -5.05 6.32 16.99
C VAL A 81 -3.73 7.01 16.66
N LEU A 82 -3.73 7.95 15.71
CA LEU A 82 -2.51 8.56 15.19
C LEU A 82 -1.91 9.61 16.12
N ASP A 83 -2.71 10.42 16.84
CA ASP A 83 -2.20 11.43 17.76
C ASP A 83 -1.37 10.86 18.92
N PRO A 84 -1.78 9.75 19.59
CA PRO A 84 -0.93 9.06 20.56
C PRO A 84 0.38 8.55 19.97
N VAL A 85 0.36 8.01 18.72
CA VAL A 85 1.56 7.51 18.03
C VAL A 85 2.53 8.65 17.74
N ILE A 86 2.05 9.80 17.24
CA ILE A 86 2.85 11.00 16.98
C ILE A 86 3.54 11.46 18.25
N LYS A 87 2.81 11.53 19.37
CA LYS A 87 3.36 11.92 20.67
C LYS A 87 4.38 10.91 21.21
N GLN A 88 4.10 9.60 21.06
CA GLN A 88 4.96 8.54 21.56
C GLN A 88 6.31 8.50 20.81
N LEU A 89 6.29 8.73 19.51
CA LEU A 89 7.49 8.67 18.66
C LEU A 89 8.12 10.05 18.40
N ASN A 90 7.55 11.14 18.98
CA ASN A 90 7.97 12.53 18.77
C ASN A 90 8.10 12.87 17.28
N LEU A 91 7.06 12.58 16.49
CA LEU A 91 7.05 12.87 15.06
C LEU A 91 6.72 14.36 14.83
N ASP A 92 7.42 14.99 13.90
CA ASP A 92 7.17 16.38 13.48
C ASP A 92 6.05 16.46 12.41
N GLU A 93 5.02 15.61 12.55
CA GLU A 93 3.93 15.48 11.60
C GLU A 93 2.58 15.62 12.29
N THR A 94 1.56 16.03 11.53
CA THR A 94 0.17 16.01 11.97
C THR A 94 -0.48 14.66 11.69
N SER A 95 -1.56 14.32 12.41
CA SER A 95 -2.34 13.10 12.13
C SER A 95 -2.85 13.03 10.68
N VAL A 96 -3.16 14.19 10.07
CA VAL A 96 -3.56 14.27 8.65
C VAL A 96 -2.40 13.95 7.69
N GLN A 97 -1.17 14.28 8.05
CA GLN A 97 0.01 13.94 7.25
C GLN A 97 0.33 12.46 7.40
N LEU A 98 0.34 11.97 8.64
CA LEU A 98 0.62 10.58 8.94
C LEU A 98 -0.44 9.64 8.33
N SER A 99 -1.72 10.01 8.32
CA SER A 99 -2.78 9.18 7.71
C SER A 99 -2.55 8.90 6.22
N LYS A 100 -1.88 9.80 5.48
CA LYS A 100 -1.53 9.58 4.06
C LYS A 100 -0.41 8.54 3.87
N GLN A 101 0.37 8.28 4.90
CA GLN A 101 1.44 7.29 4.89
C GLN A 101 0.95 5.93 5.36
N VAL A 102 -0.23 5.88 6.00
CA VAL A 102 -0.84 4.65 6.53
C VAL A 102 -1.81 4.10 5.48
N THR A 103 -1.76 2.78 5.28
CA THR A 103 -2.72 2.05 4.46
C THR A 103 -3.16 0.82 5.21
N THR A 104 -4.46 0.71 5.44
CA THR A 104 -5.06 -0.42 6.12
C THR A 104 -5.74 -1.35 5.12
N THR A 105 -5.45 -2.64 5.20
CA THR A 105 -6.04 -3.66 4.33
C THR A 105 -6.62 -4.79 5.17
N VAL A 106 -7.88 -5.12 4.91
CA VAL A 106 -8.56 -6.28 5.51
C VAL A 106 -8.84 -7.27 4.38
N PRO A 107 -8.18 -8.43 4.33
CA PRO A 107 -8.47 -9.44 3.34
C PRO A 107 -9.90 -9.96 3.51
N LEU A 108 -10.58 -10.24 2.38
CA LEU A 108 -11.96 -10.70 2.39
C LEU A 108 -12.10 -12.00 3.21
N ASP A 109 -13.21 -12.11 3.93
CA ASP A 109 -13.56 -13.28 4.74
C ASP A 109 -12.55 -13.65 5.82
N THR A 110 -11.78 -12.67 6.31
CA THR A 110 -10.80 -12.88 7.38
C THR A 110 -11.06 -11.97 8.58
N VAL A 111 -10.47 -12.34 9.69
CA VAL A 111 -10.40 -11.55 10.93
C VAL A 111 -8.99 -10.97 11.14
N VAL A 112 -8.30 -10.71 10.03
CA VAL A 112 -6.95 -10.18 10.00
C VAL A 112 -6.96 -8.78 9.40
N MET A 113 -6.13 -7.91 9.92
CA MET A 113 -5.94 -6.55 9.43
C MET A 113 -4.45 -6.28 9.27
N ASP A 114 -4.05 -5.89 8.08
CA ASP A 114 -2.70 -5.44 7.77
C ASP A 114 -2.65 -3.91 7.79
N ILE A 115 -1.77 -3.37 8.61
CA ILE A 115 -1.48 -1.94 8.69
C ILE A 115 -0.09 -1.72 8.10
N SER A 116 -0.05 -1.09 6.94
CA SER A 116 1.17 -0.76 6.21
C SER A 116 1.48 0.73 6.35
N VAL A 117 2.71 1.05 6.72
CA VAL A 117 3.22 2.41 6.80
C VAL A 117 4.33 2.59 5.79
N THR A 118 4.28 3.71 5.04
CA THR A 118 5.27 4.06 4.03
C THR A 118 5.98 5.33 4.45
N ASP A 119 7.30 5.26 4.61
CA ASP A 119 8.14 6.38 5.06
C ASP A 119 9.49 6.39 4.31
N THR A 120 10.19 7.51 4.33
CA THR A 120 11.55 7.64 3.78
C THR A 120 12.60 6.92 4.63
N SER A 121 12.32 6.67 5.89
CA SER A 121 13.14 5.91 6.83
C SER A 121 12.55 4.51 7.08
N ALA A 122 13.33 3.47 6.79
CA ALA A 122 12.91 2.08 7.02
C ALA A 122 12.62 1.79 8.51
N THR A 123 13.43 2.35 9.40
CA THR A 123 13.27 2.18 10.84
C THR A 123 12.04 2.91 11.37
N GLN A 124 11.77 4.11 10.85
CA GLN A 124 10.61 4.91 11.23
C GLN A 124 9.31 4.28 10.73
N ALA A 125 9.27 3.78 9.49
CA ALA A 125 8.13 3.03 8.97
C ALA A 125 7.75 1.85 9.87
N ALA A 126 8.72 1.04 10.31
CA ALA A 126 8.48 -0.09 11.19
C ALA A 126 8.05 0.34 12.59
N ALA A 127 8.66 1.39 13.15
CA ALA A 127 8.30 1.92 14.47
C ALA A 127 6.86 2.47 14.47
N ILE A 128 6.47 3.23 13.45
CA ILE A 128 5.12 3.79 13.32
C ILE A 128 4.10 2.66 13.14
N ALA A 129 4.35 1.68 12.26
CA ALA A 129 3.43 0.56 12.04
C ALA A 129 3.18 -0.23 13.34
N ASN A 130 4.22 -0.52 14.11
CA ASN A 130 4.10 -1.22 15.38
C ASN A 130 3.38 -0.37 16.46
N ALA A 131 3.66 0.93 16.50
CA ALA A 131 2.98 1.83 17.42
C ALA A 131 1.48 1.96 17.11
N ILE A 132 1.11 2.06 15.82
CA ILE A 132 -0.30 2.06 15.39
C ILE A 132 -0.96 0.74 15.81
N GLY A 133 -0.31 -0.42 15.59
CA GLY A 133 -0.83 -1.73 16.01
C GLY A 133 -1.12 -1.80 17.52
N ALA A 134 -0.20 -1.28 18.34
CA ALA A 134 -0.38 -1.21 19.79
C ALA A 134 -1.52 -0.27 20.21
N GLN A 135 -1.59 0.92 19.57
CA GLN A 135 -2.67 1.89 19.85
C GLN A 135 -4.03 1.39 19.39
N MET A 136 -4.10 0.68 18.26
CA MET A 136 -5.32 0.02 17.79
C MET A 136 -5.85 -0.99 18.82
N SER A 137 -4.97 -1.82 19.40
CA SER A 137 -5.36 -2.77 20.45
C SER A 137 -5.97 -2.04 21.65
N THR A 138 -5.37 -0.92 22.06
CA THR A 138 -5.86 -0.08 23.17
C THR A 138 -7.19 0.60 22.82
N ALA A 139 -7.30 1.21 21.63
CA ALA A 139 -8.50 1.92 21.18
C ALA A 139 -9.70 0.97 21.08
N ILE A 140 -9.51 -0.22 20.52
CA ILE A 140 -10.57 -1.21 20.37
C ILE A 140 -11.02 -1.76 21.74
N THR A 141 -10.07 -1.97 22.66
CA THR A 141 -10.41 -2.39 24.02
C THR A 141 -11.25 -1.33 24.74
N ASN A 142 -10.94 -0.04 24.54
CA ASN A 142 -11.69 1.07 25.14
C ASN A 142 -13.07 1.30 24.49
N LEU A 143 -13.20 1.01 23.19
CA LEU A 143 -14.43 1.17 22.43
C LEU A 143 -15.34 -0.06 22.52
N SER A 144 -14.78 -1.24 22.78
CA SER A 144 -15.58 -2.43 23.02
C SER A 144 -16.25 -2.32 24.37
N PRO A 145 -17.59 -2.51 24.45
CA PRO A 145 -18.26 -2.57 25.75
C PRO A 145 -17.52 -3.57 26.62
N ALA A 146 -17.15 -3.16 27.84
CA ALA A 146 -16.61 -4.08 28.81
C ALA A 146 -17.61 -5.24 28.94
N GLY A 147 -17.21 -6.43 28.52
CA GLY A 147 -18.07 -7.60 28.63
C GLY A 147 -18.46 -7.73 30.08
N ASP A 148 -19.73 -7.44 30.37
CA ASP A 148 -20.25 -7.54 31.73
C ASP A 148 -20.12 -9.00 32.14
N ALA A 149 -19.29 -9.26 33.14
CA ALA A 149 -19.08 -10.63 33.64
C ALA A 149 -20.41 -11.29 34.07
N ALA A 150 -21.45 -10.49 34.33
CA ALA A 150 -22.80 -10.94 34.63
C ALA A 150 -23.60 -11.37 33.38
N THR A 151 -23.30 -10.81 32.18
CA THR A 151 -24.07 -11.08 30.96
C THR A 151 -23.32 -11.96 29.95
N LYS A 152 -22.09 -12.42 30.26
CA LYS A 152 -21.24 -13.26 29.37
C LYS A 152 -21.15 -12.73 27.93
N THR A 153 -21.13 -11.40 27.76
CA THR A 153 -21.05 -10.77 26.42
C THR A 153 -19.63 -10.94 25.90
N ALA A 154 -19.47 -11.59 24.76
CA ALA A 154 -18.18 -11.78 24.12
C ALA A 154 -17.58 -10.42 23.75
N SER A 155 -16.33 -10.16 24.12
CA SER A 155 -15.60 -8.95 23.78
C SER A 155 -14.60 -9.22 22.65
N ILE A 156 -14.51 -8.29 21.69
CA ILE A 156 -13.49 -8.36 20.64
C ILE A 156 -12.15 -7.96 21.25
N LYS A 157 -11.17 -8.82 21.07
CA LYS A 157 -9.77 -8.56 21.43
C LYS A 157 -8.89 -8.58 20.18
N VAL A 158 -7.81 -7.83 20.26
CA VAL A 158 -6.82 -7.71 19.18
C VAL A 158 -5.47 -8.18 19.67
N SER A 159 -4.81 -8.98 18.87
CA SER A 159 -3.44 -9.45 19.11
C SER A 159 -2.58 -9.17 17.89
N THR A 160 -1.36 -8.68 18.09
CA THR A 160 -0.38 -8.56 17.01
C THR A 160 0.20 -9.94 16.71
N VAL A 161 -0.04 -10.45 15.51
CA VAL A 161 0.48 -11.77 15.07
C VAL A 161 1.83 -11.61 14.41
N ALA A 162 2.00 -10.57 13.60
CA ALA A 162 3.26 -10.25 12.95
C ALA A 162 3.62 -8.77 13.18
N PRO A 163 4.59 -8.49 14.04
CA PRO A 163 5.10 -7.14 14.19
C PRO A 163 5.84 -6.71 12.92
N ALA A 164 5.73 -5.42 12.59
CA ALA A 164 6.42 -4.84 11.46
C ALA A 164 7.94 -4.95 11.64
N GLN A 165 8.61 -5.51 10.65
CA GLN A 165 10.06 -5.59 10.57
C GLN A 165 10.61 -4.42 9.76
N VAL A 166 11.86 -4.03 10.05
CA VAL A 166 12.56 -2.99 9.29
C VAL A 166 12.82 -3.50 7.87
N PRO A 167 12.24 -2.88 6.82
CA PRO A 167 12.43 -3.34 5.46
C PRO A 167 13.88 -3.12 4.99
N GLN A 168 14.46 -4.13 4.36
CA GLN A 168 15.82 -4.07 3.83
C GLN A 168 15.91 -3.38 2.46
N TYR A 169 14.80 -3.31 1.73
CA TYR A 169 14.74 -2.74 0.40
C TYR A 169 13.66 -1.66 0.31
N ALA A 170 13.91 -0.64 -0.49
CA ALA A 170 12.91 0.37 -0.78
C ALA A 170 11.74 -0.25 -1.55
N TYR A 171 10.52 0.11 -1.14
CA TYR A 171 9.27 -0.25 -1.81
C TYR A 171 9.10 0.54 -3.12
N SER A 172 9.52 1.80 -3.13
CA SER A 172 9.40 2.74 -4.26
C SER A 172 10.67 3.62 -4.33
N PRO A 173 11.09 4.04 -5.54
CA PRO A 173 10.57 3.69 -6.86
C PRO A 173 10.99 2.29 -7.33
N ASN A 174 10.10 1.63 -8.05
CA ASN A 174 10.43 0.38 -8.74
C ASN A 174 11.14 0.70 -10.06
N THR A 175 12.48 0.81 -10.01
CA THR A 175 13.31 1.20 -11.15
C THR A 175 13.08 0.30 -12.37
N ARG A 176 12.88 -1.01 -12.17
CA ARG A 176 12.63 -1.96 -13.28
C ARG A 176 11.33 -1.64 -14.00
N MET A 177 10.27 -1.37 -13.25
CA MET A 177 8.96 -1.03 -13.78
C MET A 177 8.98 0.32 -14.49
N ASN A 178 9.65 1.33 -13.90
CA ASN A 178 9.77 2.66 -14.45
C ASN A 178 10.55 2.65 -15.78
N VAL A 179 11.68 1.92 -15.84
CA VAL A 179 12.47 1.76 -17.07
C VAL A 179 11.67 1.03 -18.15
N ALA A 180 10.93 -0.04 -17.80
CA ALA A 180 10.07 -0.75 -18.75
C ALA A 180 8.95 0.16 -19.30
N ALA A 181 8.32 0.94 -18.42
CA ALA A 181 7.31 1.92 -18.83
C ALA A 181 7.92 2.99 -19.73
N GLY A 182 9.09 3.55 -19.39
CA GLY A 182 9.80 4.53 -20.19
C GLY A 182 10.17 4.01 -21.58
N LEU A 183 10.58 2.74 -21.68
CA LEU A 183 10.86 2.06 -22.94
C LEU A 183 9.61 1.95 -23.83
N ILE A 184 8.48 1.55 -23.25
CA ILE A 184 7.21 1.43 -24.00
C ILE A 184 6.73 2.81 -24.46
N PHE A 185 6.72 3.81 -23.58
CA PHE A 185 6.33 5.19 -23.96
C PHE A 185 7.27 5.78 -25.01
N GLY A 186 8.57 5.58 -24.87
CA GLY A 186 9.56 6.01 -25.85
C GLY A 186 9.34 5.34 -27.22
N ALA A 187 9.02 4.04 -27.26
CA ALA A 187 8.70 3.33 -28.49
C ALA A 187 7.42 3.88 -29.17
N ILE A 188 6.38 4.18 -28.38
CA ILE A 188 5.13 4.77 -28.91
C ILE A 188 5.42 6.14 -29.54
N ILE A 189 6.20 6.99 -28.86
CA ILE A 189 6.60 8.31 -29.38
C ILE A 189 7.44 8.13 -30.64
N GLY A 190 8.39 7.20 -30.66
CA GLY A 190 9.20 6.88 -31.82
C GLY A 190 8.38 6.43 -33.04
N MET A 191 7.36 5.59 -32.81
CA MET A 191 6.41 5.19 -33.86
C MET A 191 5.63 6.38 -34.39
N ALA A 192 5.14 7.25 -33.53
CA ALA A 192 4.43 8.46 -33.95
C ALA A 192 5.32 9.37 -34.83
N ILE A 193 6.58 9.58 -34.42
CA ILE A 193 7.55 10.39 -35.20
C ILE A 193 7.79 9.77 -36.59
N VAL A 194 7.98 8.45 -36.68
CA VAL A 194 8.21 7.75 -37.96
C VAL A 194 7.00 7.87 -38.87
N VAL A 195 5.79 7.74 -38.35
CA VAL A 195 4.54 7.88 -39.13
C VAL A 195 4.36 9.31 -39.60
N ILE A 196 4.54 10.32 -38.74
CA ILE A 196 4.44 11.74 -39.14
C ILE A 196 5.46 12.07 -40.22
N ARG A 197 6.70 11.62 -40.03
CA ARG A 197 7.76 11.85 -41.05
C ARG A 197 7.44 11.19 -42.38
N ALA A 198 6.81 10.03 -42.39
CA ALA A 198 6.38 9.34 -43.60
C ALA A 198 5.22 10.06 -44.32
N LEU A 199 4.34 10.72 -43.54
CA LEU A 199 3.24 11.52 -44.11
C LEU A 199 3.69 12.86 -44.67
N THR A 200 4.71 13.48 -44.05
CA THR A 200 5.24 14.79 -44.50
C THR A 200 6.27 14.69 -45.65
N ASN A 201 6.87 13.50 -45.83
CA ASN A 201 7.87 13.27 -46.89
C ASN A 201 7.27 12.63 -48.16
N ASN A 202 5.94 12.57 -48.28
CA ASN A 202 5.21 12.07 -49.44
C ASN A 202 4.49 13.25 -50.11
#